data_d52469641eaa89f37a23f239b7a41518
#
_entry.id   d52469641eaa89f37a23f239b7a41518
#
_cell.length_a   1.000
_cell.length_b   1.000
_cell.length_c   1.000
_cell.angle_alpha   90.00
_cell.angle_beta   90.00
_cell.angle_gamma   90.00
#
_symmetry.space_group_name_H-M   'P 1'
#
loop_
_entity.id
_entity.type
_entity.pdbx_description
1 polymer ?
#
loop_
_entity_poly.entity_id
_entity_poly.type
_entity_poly.pdbx_seq_one_letter_code
_entity_poly.pdbx_strand_id
1 'polypeptide(L)'
;MDIYLVRHTKTDALKGLCYGQSDVGLAKTFLEEVQHLQQKLPEFTANSLFFSSPLTRCVKLAEQFSACVMTDARLLELDFGDWESRRFDDIDADVLQQWTDNFVRAAPPNGESFTDLCQRVGAFWQEMVQGMPEATEQLIIITHAGVIRALLAHILKLPPANAFQFRVDLGSVHKLQHLDNYTYINYINL
;
A
#
# COMPACT_ATOMS: atom_id res chain seq x y z
N MET A 1 16.54 2.83 11.76
CA MET A 1 16.04 2.02 10.63
C MET A 1 15.34 2.94 9.63
N ASP A 2 15.74 2.90 8.35
CA ASP A 2 15.04 3.59 7.26
C ASP A 2 13.89 2.72 6.74
N ILE A 3 12.73 3.33 6.44
CA ILE A 3 11.54 2.62 5.97
C ILE A 3 11.09 3.21 4.65
N TYR A 4 10.87 2.36 3.65
CA TYR A 4 10.41 2.73 2.32
C TYR A 4 9.06 2.09 2.05
N LEU A 5 8.02 2.92 1.91
CA LEU A 5 6.71 2.47 1.45
C LEU A 5 6.66 2.69 -0.07
N VAL A 6 6.39 1.63 -0.81
CA VAL A 6 6.38 1.64 -2.28
C VAL A 6 5.02 1.23 -2.77
N ARG A 7 4.36 2.08 -3.56
CA ARG A 7 3.15 1.66 -4.27
C ARG A 7 3.53 0.85 -5.51
N HIS A 8 2.80 -0.24 -5.76
CA HIS A 8 2.97 -1.01 -6.99
C HIS A 8 2.88 -0.14 -8.25
N THR A 9 3.46 -0.63 -9.35
CA THR A 9 3.45 0.00 -10.66
C THR A 9 2.10 -0.13 -11.36
N LYS A 10 1.98 0.35 -12.60
CA LYS A 10 0.76 0.20 -13.40
C LYS A 10 0.38 -1.26 -13.61
N THR A 11 -0.92 -1.47 -13.71
CA THR A 11 -1.54 -2.77 -14.01
C THR A 11 -2.13 -2.76 -15.41
N ASP A 12 -2.50 -3.93 -15.91
CA ASP A 12 -3.24 -4.09 -17.17
C ASP A 12 -4.75 -3.94 -17.00
N ALA A 13 -5.22 -3.62 -15.80
CA ALA A 13 -6.63 -3.41 -15.50
C ALA A 13 -7.23 -2.32 -16.38
N LEU A 14 -8.43 -2.57 -16.89
CA LEU A 14 -9.17 -1.60 -17.68
C LEU A 14 -9.48 -0.35 -16.86
N LYS A 15 -9.43 0.81 -17.52
CA LYS A 15 -9.79 2.08 -16.86
C LYS A 15 -11.22 2.01 -16.31
N GLY A 16 -11.39 2.39 -15.05
CA GLY A 16 -12.68 2.37 -14.36
C GLY A 16 -13.07 1.02 -13.77
N LEU A 17 -12.19 0.01 -13.84
CA LEU A 17 -12.38 -1.24 -13.13
C LEU A 17 -12.14 -1.05 -11.64
N CYS A 18 -13.06 -1.51 -10.81
CA CYS A 18 -12.90 -1.59 -9.37
C CYS A 18 -12.08 -2.85 -9.06
N TYR A 19 -10.88 -2.67 -8.51
CA TYR A 19 -10.01 -3.77 -8.08
C TYR A 19 -9.23 -3.35 -6.84
N GLY A 20 -9.55 -3.95 -5.74
CA GLY A 20 -8.82 -3.83 -4.48
C GLY A 20 -8.00 -5.08 -4.25
N GLN A 21 -8.67 -6.16 -3.85
CA GLN A 21 -8.06 -7.46 -3.59
C GLN A 21 -8.10 -8.41 -4.80
N SER A 22 -8.82 -8.07 -5.87
CA SER A 22 -8.71 -8.79 -7.14
C SER A 22 -7.28 -8.76 -7.65
N ASP A 23 -6.79 -9.91 -8.10
CA ASP A 23 -5.46 -10.02 -8.65
C ASP A 23 -5.49 -9.70 -10.16
N VAL A 24 -4.88 -8.58 -10.52
CA VAL A 24 -4.79 -8.07 -11.88
C VAL A 24 -3.35 -8.16 -12.39
N GLY A 25 -3.19 -8.28 -13.69
CA GLY A 25 -1.90 -8.40 -14.34
C GLY A 25 -1.06 -7.11 -14.31
N LEU A 26 0.19 -7.24 -14.73
CA LEU A 26 1.13 -6.12 -14.84
C LEU A 26 0.97 -5.42 -16.20
N ALA A 27 1.13 -4.10 -16.22
CA ALA A 27 1.19 -3.36 -17.48
C ALA A 27 2.39 -3.76 -18.32
N LYS A 28 2.33 -3.58 -19.64
CA LYS A 28 3.45 -3.83 -20.54
C LYS A 28 4.68 -2.98 -20.24
N THR A 29 4.50 -1.84 -19.58
CA THR A 29 5.55 -0.91 -19.14
C THR A 29 6.22 -1.32 -17.84
N PHE A 30 5.88 -2.46 -17.25
CA PHE A 30 6.33 -2.88 -15.93
C PHE A 30 7.85 -2.76 -15.74
N LEU A 31 8.65 -3.32 -16.65
CA LEU A 31 10.11 -3.31 -16.53
C LEU A 31 10.71 -1.90 -16.63
N GLU A 32 10.13 -1.01 -17.44
CA GLU A 32 10.55 0.38 -17.53
C GLU A 32 10.23 1.12 -16.21
N GLU A 33 9.06 0.86 -15.63
CA GLU A 33 8.66 1.43 -14.36
C GLU A 33 9.52 0.93 -13.20
N VAL A 34 9.96 -0.34 -13.23
CA VAL A 34 10.94 -0.88 -12.27
C VAL A 34 12.26 -0.12 -12.35
N GLN A 35 12.79 0.13 -13.55
CA GLN A 35 14.04 0.89 -13.75
C GLN A 35 13.93 2.31 -13.17
N HIS A 36 12.78 2.98 -13.36
CA HIS A 36 12.54 4.30 -12.75
C HIS A 36 12.46 4.23 -11.23
N LEU A 37 11.84 3.19 -10.68
CA LEU A 37 11.77 2.97 -9.24
C LEU A 37 13.14 2.71 -8.61
N GLN A 38 14.02 1.97 -9.30
CA GLN A 38 15.39 1.73 -8.85
C GLN A 38 16.17 3.03 -8.62
N GLN A 39 15.90 4.06 -9.42
CA GLN A 39 16.57 5.37 -9.27
C GLN A 39 16.08 6.15 -8.04
N LYS A 40 14.90 5.81 -7.49
CA LYS A 40 14.30 6.46 -6.32
C LYS A 40 14.61 5.73 -5.02
N LEU A 41 15.04 4.49 -5.08
CA LEU A 41 15.36 3.65 -3.94
C LEU A 41 16.87 3.68 -3.66
N PRO A 42 17.28 3.46 -2.40
CA PRO A 42 18.70 3.35 -2.07
C PRO A 42 19.29 2.04 -2.58
N GLU A 43 20.59 1.90 -2.47
CA GLU A 43 21.22 0.58 -2.48
C GLU A 43 20.79 -0.20 -1.24
N PHE A 44 20.44 -1.46 -1.44
CA PHE A 44 20.01 -2.34 -0.36
C PHE A 44 21.20 -3.06 0.26
N THR A 45 21.16 -3.21 1.58
CA THR A 45 22.21 -3.91 2.34
C THR A 45 21.79 -5.34 2.67
N ALA A 46 22.70 -6.12 3.22
CA ALA A 46 22.38 -7.47 3.72
C ALA A 46 21.37 -7.45 4.88
N ASN A 47 21.19 -6.28 5.53
CA ASN A 47 20.26 -6.04 6.63
C ASN A 47 18.96 -5.36 6.17
N SER A 48 18.65 -5.42 4.86
CA SER A 48 17.40 -4.93 4.30
C SER A 48 16.34 -6.03 4.33
N LEU A 49 15.16 -5.71 4.86
CA LEU A 49 14.01 -6.61 4.89
C LEU A 49 12.91 -6.13 3.93
N PHE A 50 12.32 -7.09 3.21
CA PHE A 50 11.30 -6.83 2.22
C PHE A 50 9.97 -7.48 2.61
N PHE A 51 8.94 -6.65 2.72
CA PHE A 51 7.55 -7.08 2.87
C PHE A 51 6.73 -6.68 1.66
N SER A 52 5.77 -7.51 1.30
CA SER A 52 4.87 -7.26 0.18
C SER A 52 3.44 -7.64 0.53
N SER A 53 2.49 -6.88 -0.02
CA SER A 53 1.15 -7.42 -0.24
C SER A 53 1.25 -8.73 -1.04
N PRO A 54 0.43 -9.76 -0.75
CA PRO A 54 0.47 -11.03 -1.48
C PRO A 54 -0.05 -10.94 -2.92
N LEU A 55 -0.64 -9.81 -3.35
CA LEU A 55 -1.14 -9.65 -4.72
C LEU A 55 0.01 -9.59 -5.73
N THR A 56 -0.19 -10.25 -6.87
CA THR A 56 0.83 -10.43 -7.93
C THR A 56 1.53 -9.12 -8.30
N ARG A 57 0.81 -8.00 -8.43
CA ARG A 57 1.37 -6.68 -8.78
C ARG A 57 2.38 -6.15 -7.76
N CYS A 58 2.26 -6.54 -6.47
CA CYS A 58 3.21 -6.18 -5.43
C CYS A 58 4.36 -7.18 -5.32
N VAL A 59 4.04 -8.48 -5.31
CA VAL A 59 5.05 -9.55 -5.22
C VAL A 59 6.02 -9.47 -6.40
N LYS A 60 5.52 -9.36 -7.63
CA LYS A 60 6.37 -9.26 -8.83
C LYS A 60 7.26 -8.03 -8.82
N LEU A 61 6.80 -6.92 -8.25
CA LEU A 61 7.63 -5.75 -8.05
C LEU A 61 8.71 -5.98 -6.99
N ALA A 62 8.35 -6.59 -5.84
CA ALA A 62 9.28 -6.87 -4.76
C ALA A 62 10.39 -7.83 -5.20
N GLU A 63 10.06 -8.86 -6.00
CA GLU A 63 11.00 -9.82 -6.58
C GLU A 63 12.06 -9.18 -7.50
N GLN A 64 11.84 -7.95 -7.99
CA GLN A 64 12.86 -7.21 -8.78
C GLN A 64 13.98 -6.64 -7.89
N PHE A 65 13.75 -6.54 -6.59
CA PHE A 65 14.69 -5.94 -5.64
C PHE A 65 15.30 -6.95 -4.67
N SER A 66 14.60 -8.05 -4.38
CA SER A 66 15.06 -9.07 -3.40
C SER A 66 14.57 -10.46 -3.78
N ALA A 67 15.44 -11.46 -3.57
CA ALA A 67 15.06 -12.88 -3.66
C ALA A 67 14.31 -13.36 -2.39
N CYS A 68 14.39 -12.60 -1.28
CA CYS A 68 13.74 -12.91 -0.02
C CYS A 68 12.67 -11.87 0.28
N VAL A 69 11.42 -12.17 -0.09
CA VAL A 69 10.26 -11.31 0.13
C VAL A 69 9.28 -12.01 1.06
N MET A 70 8.93 -11.37 2.16
CA MET A 70 7.90 -11.83 3.08
C MET A 70 6.56 -11.22 2.67
N THR A 71 5.51 -12.04 2.57
CA THR A 71 4.16 -11.54 2.28
C THR A 71 3.34 -11.46 3.55
N ASP A 72 2.51 -10.42 3.66
CA ASP A 72 1.59 -10.24 4.78
C ASP A 72 0.20 -9.82 4.26
N ALA A 73 -0.84 -10.58 4.63
CA ALA A 73 -2.21 -10.31 4.20
C ALA A 73 -2.75 -8.96 4.69
N ARG A 74 -2.20 -8.42 5.78
CA ARG A 74 -2.56 -7.09 6.29
C ARG A 74 -2.13 -5.96 5.36
N LEU A 75 -1.27 -6.25 4.37
CA LEU A 75 -0.84 -5.31 3.32
C LEU A 75 -1.69 -5.37 2.04
N LEU A 76 -2.75 -6.20 1.99
CA LEU A 76 -3.72 -6.20 0.90
C LEU A 76 -4.39 -4.82 0.76
N GLU A 77 -4.80 -4.45 -0.45
CA GLU A 77 -5.59 -3.23 -0.70
C GLU A 77 -6.99 -3.34 -0.04
N LEU A 78 -7.73 -2.25 0.00
CA LEU A 78 -9.11 -2.21 0.44
C LEU A 78 -9.91 -3.29 -0.29
N ASP A 79 -10.67 -4.09 0.48
CA ASP A 79 -11.59 -5.07 -0.08
C ASP A 79 -12.87 -4.37 -0.55
N PHE A 80 -13.10 -4.37 -1.86
CA PHE A 80 -14.32 -3.80 -2.44
C PHE A 80 -15.47 -4.82 -2.50
N GLY A 81 -15.31 -6.02 -1.97
CA GLY A 81 -16.37 -7.03 -1.87
C GLY A 81 -17.06 -7.30 -3.21
N ASP A 82 -18.39 -7.18 -3.25
CA ASP A 82 -19.18 -7.46 -4.46
C ASP A 82 -18.93 -6.46 -5.62
N TRP A 83 -18.18 -5.40 -5.40
CA TRP A 83 -17.77 -4.46 -6.45
C TRP A 83 -16.48 -4.87 -7.14
N GLU A 84 -15.73 -5.82 -6.59
CA GLU A 84 -14.50 -6.32 -7.18
C GLU A 84 -14.73 -6.81 -8.63
N SER A 85 -13.83 -6.44 -9.53
CA SER A 85 -13.86 -6.77 -10.95
C SER A 85 -15.07 -6.22 -11.73
N ARG A 86 -15.84 -5.31 -11.14
CA ARG A 86 -16.90 -4.55 -11.85
C ARG A 86 -16.37 -3.18 -12.25
N ARG A 87 -16.97 -2.58 -13.27
CA ARG A 87 -16.70 -1.16 -13.54
C ARG A 87 -17.43 -0.30 -12.53
N PHE A 88 -16.84 0.79 -12.09
CA PHE A 88 -17.54 1.75 -11.23
C PHE A 88 -18.82 2.28 -11.88
N ASP A 89 -18.85 2.43 -13.22
CA ASP A 89 -20.02 2.85 -13.99
C ASP A 89 -21.18 1.82 -13.96
N ASP A 90 -20.89 0.55 -13.60
CA ASP A 90 -21.87 -0.54 -13.51
C ASP A 90 -22.40 -0.73 -12.08
N ILE A 91 -21.92 0.06 -11.13
CA ILE A 91 -22.41 0.10 -9.75
C ILE A 91 -23.55 1.11 -9.70
N ASP A 92 -24.60 0.77 -8.94
CA ASP A 92 -25.71 1.69 -8.71
C ASP A 92 -25.19 3.04 -8.19
N ALA A 93 -25.57 4.13 -8.86
CA ALA A 93 -25.01 5.45 -8.61
C ALA A 93 -25.35 5.97 -7.19
N ASP A 94 -26.54 5.67 -6.68
CA ASP A 94 -26.96 6.11 -5.35
C ASP A 94 -26.19 5.34 -4.26
N VAL A 95 -25.96 4.05 -4.46
CA VAL A 95 -25.18 3.21 -3.56
C VAL A 95 -23.72 3.64 -3.56
N LEU A 96 -23.13 3.90 -4.73
CA LEU A 96 -21.77 4.39 -4.86
C LEU A 96 -21.59 5.76 -4.19
N GLN A 97 -22.57 6.67 -4.37
CA GLN A 97 -22.53 8.00 -3.76
C GLN A 97 -22.61 7.91 -2.22
N GLN A 98 -23.53 7.09 -1.69
CA GLN A 98 -23.65 6.87 -0.24
C GLN A 98 -22.34 6.33 0.36
N TRP A 99 -21.68 5.40 -0.33
CA TRP A 99 -20.37 4.90 0.09
C TRP A 99 -19.32 6.02 0.01
N THR A 100 -19.25 6.76 -1.09
CA THR A 100 -18.29 7.85 -1.28
C THR A 100 -18.39 8.91 -0.19
N ASP A 101 -19.61 9.25 0.22
CA ASP A 101 -19.86 10.24 1.28
C ASP A 101 -19.46 9.74 2.67
N ASN A 102 -19.40 8.42 2.86
CA ASN A 102 -19.14 7.78 4.15
C ASN A 102 -18.03 6.72 4.13
N PHE A 103 -17.17 6.68 3.11
CA PHE A 103 -16.17 5.62 2.84
C PHE A 103 -15.30 5.25 4.06
N VAL A 104 -15.14 6.17 5.02
CA VAL A 104 -14.37 5.90 6.25
C VAL A 104 -15.02 4.79 7.06
N ARG A 105 -16.36 4.78 7.14
CA ARG A 105 -17.13 3.84 7.97
C ARG A 105 -18.00 2.87 7.18
N ALA A 106 -18.39 3.27 5.97
CA ALA A 106 -19.19 2.44 5.10
C ALA A 106 -18.29 1.46 4.32
N ALA A 107 -18.68 0.19 4.32
CA ALA A 107 -18.05 -0.83 3.49
C ALA A 107 -18.87 -1.06 2.23
N PRO A 108 -18.25 -1.42 1.10
CA PRO A 108 -18.96 -2.05 -0.01
C PRO A 108 -19.63 -3.36 0.47
N PRO A 109 -20.70 -3.83 -0.19
CA PRO A 109 -21.31 -5.10 0.18
C PRO A 109 -20.27 -6.23 0.23
N ASN A 110 -20.20 -6.96 1.35
CA ASN A 110 -19.23 -8.03 1.62
C ASN A 110 -17.75 -7.59 1.56
N GLY A 111 -17.46 -6.29 1.57
CA GLY A 111 -16.10 -5.73 1.61
C GLY A 111 -15.72 -5.16 2.98
N GLU A 112 -14.68 -4.33 3.01
CA GLU A 112 -14.22 -3.64 4.23
C GLU A 112 -14.38 -2.13 4.14
N SER A 113 -14.58 -1.47 5.28
CA SER A 113 -14.50 -0.02 5.38
C SER A 113 -13.04 0.46 5.45
N PHE A 114 -12.81 1.74 5.19
CA PHE A 114 -11.47 2.30 5.38
C PHE A 114 -10.99 2.24 6.84
N THR A 115 -11.93 2.21 7.80
CA THR A 115 -11.60 2.00 9.23
C THR A 115 -11.04 0.60 9.47
N ASP A 116 -11.62 -0.44 8.86
CA ASP A 116 -11.14 -1.82 8.97
C ASP A 116 -9.75 -1.96 8.35
N LEU A 117 -9.53 -1.35 7.17
CA LEU A 117 -8.21 -1.24 6.56
C LEU A 117 -7.19 -0.59 7.51
N CYS A 118 -7.55 0.55 8.12
CA CYS A 118 -6.66 1.24 9.07
C CYS A 118 -6.32 0.37 10.28
N GLN A 119 -7.26 -0.43 10.79
CA GLN A 119 -7.03 -1.31 11.93
C GLN A 119 -6.02 -2.43 11.60
N ARG A 120 -6.22 -3.17 10.49
CA ARG A 120 -5.30 -4.25 10.13
C ARG A 120 -3.90 -3.76 9.76
N VAL A 121 -3.84 -2.62 9.08
CA VAL A 121 -2.57 -1.99 8.69
C VAL A 121 -1.85 -1.42 9.91
N GLY A 122 -2.58 -0.84 10.86
CA GLY A 122 -2.03 -0.38 12.15
C GLY A 122 -1.45 -1.54 12.98
N ALA A 123 -2.13 -2.70 13.01
CA ALA A 123 -1.61 -3.89 13.68
C ALA A 123 -0.31 -4.40 13.03
N PHE A 124 -0.25 -4.43 11.69
CA PHE A 124 0.99 -4.74 10.96
C PHE A 124 2.12 -3.78 11.36
N TRP A 125 1.86 -2.47 11.35
CA TRP A 125 2.86 -1.46 11.69
C TRP A 125 3.41 -1.62 13.10
N GLN A 126 2.55 -1.82 14.09
CA GLN A 126 2.94 -1.99 15.48
C GLN A 126 3.86 -3.21 15.66
N GLU A 127 3.51 -4.33 15.02
CA GLU A 127 4.34 -5.54 15.05
C GLU A 127 5.71 -5.29 14.41
N MET A 128 5.72 -4.59 13.24
CA MET A 128 6.97 -4.30 12.54
C MET A 128 7.91 -3.42 13.34
N VAL A 129 7.43 -2.32 13.91
CA VAL A 129 8.31 -1.40 14.65
C VAL A 129 8.77 -1.95 16.02
N GLN A 130 8.01 -2.91 16.59
CA GLN A 130 8.34 -3.53 17.89
C GLN A 130 9.15 -4.83 17.74
N GLY A 131 8.95 -5.57 16.65
CA GLY A 131 9.49 -6.91 16.45
C GLY A 131 10.69 -6.99 15.50
N MET A 132 11.11 -5.87 14.90
CA MET A 132 12.25 -5.90 13.98
C MET A 132 13.56 -6.22 14.71
N PRO A 133 14.42 -7.08 14.14
CA PRO A 133 15.78 -7.26 14.65
C PRO A 133 16.54 -5.93 14.74
N GLU A 134 17.30 -5.71 15.81
CA GLU A 134 18.09 -4.47 15.99
C GLU A 134 19.06 -4.20 14.83
N ALA A 135 19.53 -5.27 14.17
CA ALA A 135 20.40 -5.16 13.00
C ALA A 135 19.71 -4.68 11.73
N THR A 136 18.36 -4.55 11.70
CA THR A 136 17.62 -4.12 10.50
C THR A 136 17.92 -2.65 10.20
N GLU A 137 18.58 -2.40 9.08
CA GLU A 137 18.91 -1.06 8.61
C GLU A 137 17.80 -0.45 7.77
N GLN A 138 17.18 -1.28 6.92
CA GLN A 138 16.16 -0.85 5.95
C GLN A 138 14.98 -1.80 5.96
N LEU A 139 13.77 -1.24 5.93
CA LEU A 139 12.50 -1.96 5.77
C LEU A 139 11.80 -1.45 4.52
N ILE A 140 11.60 -2.33 3.55
CA ILE A 140 10.93 -2.01 2.29
C ILE A 140 9.56 -2.69 2.28
N ILE A 141 8.49 -1.91 2.11
CA ILE A 141 7.11 -2.39 2.10
C ILE A 141 6.48 -2.05 0.76
N ILE A 142 6.24 -3.08 -0.08
CA ILE A 142 5.59 -2.92 -1.38
C ILE A 142 4.10 -3.23 -1.25
N THR A 143 3.27 -2.23 -1.52
CA THR A 143 1.84 -2.33 -1.28
C THR A 143 1.02 -1.39 -2.17
N HIS A 144 -0.11 -0.89 -1.69
CA HIS A 144 -1.16 -0.19 -2.42
C HIS A 144 -1.41 1.21 -1.86
N ALA A 145 -2.18 2.01 -2.59
CA ALA A 145 -2.46 3.39 -2.21
C ALA A 145 -3.26 3.52 -0.92
N GLY A 146 -4.30 2.70 -0.73
CA GLY A 146 -5.11 2.72 0.50
C GLY A 146 -4.27 2.37 1.73
N VAL A 147 -3.45 1.32 1.62
CA VAL A 147 -2.55 0.88 2.70
C VAL A 147 -1.53 1.95 3.07
N ILE A 148 -0.86 2.57 2.08
CA ILE A 148 0.12 3.64 2.34
C ILE A 148 -0.56 4.82 3.03
N ARG A 149 -1.75 5.23 2.58
CA ARG A 149 -2.54 6.29 3.21
C ARG A 149 -2.91 5.95 4.65
N ALA A 150 -3.34 4.70 4.89
CA ALA A 150 -3.68 4.21 6.23
C ALA A 150 -2.44 4.21 7.15
N LEU A 151 -1.27 3.75 6.66
CA LEU A 151 -0.01 3.80 7.40
C LEU A 151 0.38 5.22 7.77
N LEU A 152 0.37 6.15 6.81
CA LEU A 152 0.72 7.55 7.06
C LEU A 152 -0.24 8.20 8.07
N ALA A 153 -1.55 7.94 7.96
CA ALA A 153 -2.52 8.44 8.93
C ALA A 153 -2.30 7.84 10.33
N HIS A 154 -2.00 6.54 10.42
CA HIS A 154 -1.70 5.85 11.68
C HIS A 154 -0.45 6.43 12.36
N ILE A 155 0.65 6.57 11.62
CA ILE A 155 1.94 7.08 12.12
C ILE A 155 1.80 8.51 12.61
N LEU A 156 1.07 9.35 11.88
CA LEU A 156 0.83 10.75 12.22
C LEU A 156 -0.32 10.95 13.22
N LYS A 157 -0.99 9.87 13.64
CA LYS A 157 -2.17 9.90 14.53
C LYS A 157 -3.30 10.80 13.99
N LEU A 158 -3.46 10.83 12.67
CA LEU A 158 -4.51 11.59 12.01
C LEU A 158 -5.84 10.80 11.99
N PRO A 159 -6.97 11.51 11.99
CA PRO A 159 -8.24 10.86 11.69
C PRO A 159 -8.21 10.16 10.32
N PRO A 160 -8.78 8.95 10.17
CA PRO A 160 -8.79 8.22 8.89
C PRO A 160 -9.30 9.05 7.70
N ALA A 161 -10.26 9.95 7.91
CA ALA A 161 -10.77 10.86 6.88
C ALA A 161 -9.68 11.75 6.25
N ASN A 162 -8.60 12.03 6.97
CA ASN A 162 -7.51 12.88 6.49
C ASN A 162 -6.48 12.10 5.64
N ALA A 163 -6.56 10.76 5.61
CA ALA A 163 -5.61 9.92 4.89
C ALA A 163 -5.59 10.21 3.37
N PHE A 164 -6.72 10.65 2.82
CA PHE A 164 -6.85 10.97 1.39
C PHE A 164 -6.23 12.32 0.99
N GLN A 165 -5.77 13.10 1.96
CA GLN A 165 -4.94 14.29 1.68
C GLN A 165 -3.54 13.92 1.20
N PHE A 166 -3.09 12.67 1.43
CA PHE A 166 -1.83 12.19 0.90
C PHE A 166 -1.98 11.74 -0.54
N ARG A 167 -1.21 12.37 -1.43
CA ARG A 167 -1.04 11.87 -2.79
C ARG A 167 -0.15 10.63 -2.76
N VAL A 168 -0.58 9.57 -3.44
CA VAL A 168 0.16 8.31 -3.58
C VAL A 168 0.03 7.85 -5.01
N ASP A 169 1.01 8.16 -5.86
CA ASP A 169 1.01 7.82 -7.28
C ASP A 169 1.50 6.39 -7.52
N LEU A 170 1.17 5.78 -8.66
CA LEU A 170 1.72 4.48 -9.07
C LEU A 170 3.25 4.57 -9.17
N GLY A 171 3.96 3.60 -8.61
CA GLY A 171 5.42 3.62 -8.55
C GLY A 171 5.99 4.77 -7.69
N SER A 172 5.21 5.31 -6.76
CA SER A 172 5.73 6.28 -5.80
C SER A 172 6.46 5.62 -4.64
N VAL A 173 7.43 6.35 -4.11
CA VAL A 173 8.23 5.98 -2.94
C VAL A 173 8.01 7.01 -1.83
N HIS A 174 7.81 6.53 -0.61
CA HIS A 174 7.69 7.36 0.59
C HIS A 174 8.77 6.90 1.56
N LYS A 175 9.61 7.82 2.02
CA LYS A 175 10.69 7.52 2.98
C LYS A 175 10.32 7.99 4.36
N LEU A 176 10.43 7.08 5.31
CA LEU A 176 10.32 7.33 6.73
C LEU A 176 11.61 6.87 7.43
N GLN A 177 11.82 7.33 8.63
CA GLN A 177 12.90 6.88 9.50
C GLN A 177 12.33 6.60 10.89
N HIS A 178 12.56 5.38 11.40
CA HIS A 178 12.18 4.99 12.75
C HIS A 178 13.42 4.99 13.65
N LEU A 179 13.38 5.80 14.70
CA LEU A 179 14.45 5.97 15.67
C LEU A 179 13.83 6.26 17.05
N ASP A 180 14.32 5.59 18.09
CA ASP A 180 13.93 5.83 19.49
C ASP A 180 12.40 5.82 19.72
N ASN A 181 11.70 4.85 19.14
CA ASN A 181 10.24 4.72 19.17
C ASN A 181 9.48 5.89 18.53
N TYR A 182 10.14 6.70 17.72
CA TYR A 182 9.53 7.78 16.96
C TYR A 182 9.76 7.57 15.45
N THR A 183 8.76 7.94 14.65
CA THR A 183 8.84 7.82 13.19
C THR A 183 8.77 9.19 12.54
N TYR A 184 9.85 9.55 11.85
CA TYR A 184 9.96 10.76 11.04
C TYR A 184 9.51 10.45 9.61
N ILE A 185 8.87 11.41 8.94
CA ILE A 185 8.59 11.36 7.51
C ILE A 185 9.61 12.25 6.80
N ASN A 186 10.46 11.65 5.96
CA ASN A 186 11.49 12.39 5.22
C ASN A 186 10.90 12.99 3.94
N TYR A 187 10.17 12.17 3.18
CA TYR A 187 9.42 12.61 2.00
C TYR A 187 8.26 11.65 1.69
N ILE A 188 7.29 12.15 0.94
CA ILE A 188 6.16 11.38 0.43
C ILE A 188 6.00 11.61 -1.07
N ASN A 189 5.60 10.56 -1.81
CA ASN A 189 5.24 10.60 -3.23
C ASN A 189 6.37 11.07 -4.16
N LEU A 190 7.59 10.57 -3.92
CA LEU A 190 8.72 10.76 -4.83
C LEU A 190 8.49 10.01 -6.15
#